data_e96c438fce1f2893bc51611442bb8051
#
_entry.id   e96c438fce1f2893bc51611442bb8051
#
_cell.length_a   1.000
_cell.length_b   1.000
_cell.length_c   1.000
_cell.angle_alpha   90.00
_cell.angle_beta   90.00
_cell.angle_gamma   90.00
#
_symmetry.space_group_name_H-M   'P 1'
#
loop_
_entity.id
_entity.type
_entity.pdbx_description
1 polymer ?
#
loop_
_entity_poly.entity_id
_entity_poly.type
_entity_poly.pdbx_seq_one_letter_code
_entity_poly.pdbx_strand_id
1 'polypeptide(L)'
;MAYPPLLKLATEADYRRYFENTYCHRTITTFDGIIVRFRKHNFDHCFFEPSHRDTVKDKFSTLRAERMDWIKAALADPMSERYGGWNRRKKCYDHTRRVTVVMGNYVVVIALTGTRTADFITAYAADIVGIRGRKSTIELIRSGPKCA
;
A
#
# COMPACT_ATOMS: atom_id res chain seq x y z
N MET A 1 10.99 6.56 -13.68
CA MET A 1 10.48 6.82 -12.32
C MET A 1 11.44 6.21 -11.30
N ALA A 2 11.98 7.03 -10.44
CA ALA A 2 12.92 6.55 -9.43
C ALA A 2 12.19 6.37 -8.09
N TYR A 3 12.40 5.22 -7.44
CA TYR A 3 11.91 5.01 -6.09
C TYR A 3 12.75 5.81 -5.09
N PRO A 4 12.16 6.30 -3.99
CA PRO A 4 12.96 6.85 -2.89
C PRO A 4 13.97 5.82 -2.39
N PRO A 5 15.07 6.26 -1.76
CA PRO A 5 16.01 5.34 -1.14
C PRO A 5 15.33 4.46 -0.09
N LEU A 6 15.85 3.28 0.14
CA LEU A 6 15.36 2.40 1.21
C LEU A 6 15.63 3.06 2.56
N LEU A 7 14.64 2.99 3.44
CA LEU A 7 14.73 3.54 4.79
C LEU A 7 15.40 2.50 5.71
N LYS A 8 16.62 2.76 6.13
CA LYS A 8 17.43 1.85 6.96
C LYS A 8 17.44 2.34 8.40
N LEU A 9 16.59 1.78 9.25
CA LEU A 9 16.57 2.06 10.67
C LEU A 9 17.05 0.84 11.47
N ALA A 10 17.39 1.05 12.74
CA ALA A 10 18.02 0.01 13.54
C ALA A 10 17.05 -1.04 14.08
N THR A 11 15.85 -0.63 14.52
CA THR A 11 14.91 -1.53 15.22
C THR A 11 13.49 -1.37 14.70
N GLU A 12 12.65 -2.35 15.03
CA GLU A 12 11.21 -2.26 14.78
C GLU A 12 10.60 -1.02 15.44
N ALA A 13 11.01 -0.71 16.67
CA ALA A 13 10.51 0.46 17.38
C ALA A 13 10.85 1.77 16.65
N ASP A 14 12.03 1.85 16.03
CA ASP A 14 12.42 3.01 15.24
C ASP A 14 11.55 3.17 14.00
N TYR A 15 11.24 2.07 13.31
CA TYR A 15 10.33 2.09 12.16
C TYR A 15 8.91 2.49 12.58
N ARG A 16 8.44 1.97 13.71
CA ARG A 16 7.10 2.31 14.22
C ARG A 16 7.00 3.79 14.55
N ARG A 17 8.02 4.35 15.20
CA ARG A 17 8.06 5.78 15.54
C ARG A 17 8.09 6.63 14.27
N TYR A 18 8.89 6.23 13.29
CA TYR A 18 8.96 6.92 12.01
C TYR A 18 7.61 6.92 11.31
N PHE A 19 6.93 5.78 11.27
CA PHE A 19 5.61 5.66 10.67
C PHE A 19 4.60 6.60 11.35
N GLU A 20 4.57 6.60 12.68
CA GLU A 20 3.65 7.46 13.42
C GLU A 20 3.92 8.93 13.17
N ASN A 21 5.18 9.34 13.20
CA ASN A 21 5.56 10.74 13.00
C ASN A 21 5.37 11.19 11.56
N THR A 22 5.62 10.33 10.59
CA THR A 22 5.57 10.70 9.17
C THR A 22 4.15 10.60 8.61
N TYR A 23 3.39 9.58 9.01
CA TYR A 23 2.10 9.26 8.42
C TYR A 23 0.90 9.53 9.32
N CYS A 24 1.00 9.16 10.61
CA CYS A 24 -0.16 9.27 11.52
C CYS A 24 -0.37 10.70 12.02
N HIS A 25 0.70 11.45 12.22
CA HIS A 25 0.64 12.81 12.76
C HIS A 25 0.76 13.91 11.72
N ARG A 26 0.77 13.55 10.43
CA ARG A 26 0.84 14.51 9.34
C ARG A 26 -0.27 14.26 8.34
N THR A 27 -0.60 15.30 7.58
CA THR A 27 -1.55 15.16 6.48
C THR A 27 -0.84 14.59 5.27
N ILE A 28 -1.29 13.44 4.81
CA ILE A 28 -0.78 12.80 3.58
C ILE A 28 -1.85 12.97 2.51
N THR A 29 -1.46 13.54 1.38
CA THR A 29 -2.40 13.85 0.31
C THR A 29 -1.92 13.21 -0.98
N THR A 30 -2.86 12.65 -1.76
CA THR A 30 -2.55 12.14 -3.09
C THR A 30 -2.31 13.32 -4.04
N PHE A 31 -1.76 13.02 -5.24
CA PHE A 31 -1.48 14.07 -6.21
C PHE A 31 -2.77 14.81 -6.65
N ASP A 32 -3.92 14.14 -6.58
CA ASP A 32 -5.21 14.73 -6.96
C ASP A 32 -6.03 15.24 -5.76
N GLY A 33 -5.41 15.37 -4.61
CA GLY A 33 -6.01 16.07 -3.47
C GLY A 33 -6.81 15.23 -2.49
N ILE A 34 -6.73 13.90 -2.57
CA ILE A 34 -7.39 13.03 -1.60
C ILE A 34 -6.53 12.98 -0.33
N ILE A 35 -7.14 13.28 0.82
CA ILE A 35 -6.46 13.20 2.11
C ILE A 35 -6.55 11.76 2.61
N VAL A 36 -5.39 11.12 2.81
CA VAL A 36 -5.32 9.74 3.25
C VAL A 36 -4.98 9.69 4.73
N ARG A 37 -5.83 9.03 5.50
CA ARG A 37 -5.67 8.91 6.94
C ARG A 37 -4.93 7.61 7.27
N PHE A 38 -3.89 7.73 8.08
CA PHE A 38 -3.10 6.61 8.59
C PHE A 38 -3.30 6.47 10.08
N ARG A 39 -3.53 5.23 10.53
CA ARG A 39 -3.71 4.93 11.95
C ARG A 39 -2.53 4.12 12.46
N LYS A 40 -2.24 4.22 13.75
CA LYS A 40 -1.09 3.51 14.35
C LYS A 40 -1.14 2.00 14.10
N HIS A 41 -2.32 1.38 14.17
CA HIS A 41 -2.46 -0.06 13.96
C HIS A 41 -2.20 -0.48 12.50
N ASN A 42 -2.18 0.44 11.55
CA ASN A 42 -1.81 0.11 10.17
C ASN A 42 -0.38 -0.41 10.09
N PHE A 43 0.48 -0.01 11.02
CA PHE A 43 1.85 -0.51 11.07
C PHE A 43 1.88 -2.03 11.22
N ASP A 44 1.11 -2.58 12.15
CA ASP A 44 1.08 -4.02 12.39
C ASP A 44 0.50 -4.79 11.19
N HIS A 45 -0.46 -4.21 10.51
CA HIS A 45 -1.06 -4.84 9.34
C HIS A 45 -0.14 -4.80 8.12
N CYS A 46 0.53 -3.67 7.90
CA CYS A 46 1.30 -3.42 6.68
C CYS A 46 2.72 -4.02 6.73
N PHE A 47 3.39 -3.93 7.89
CA PHE A 47 4.80 -4.26 7.99
C PHE A 47 5.10 -5.57 8.72
N PHE A 48 4.08 -6.34 8.99
CA PHE A 48 4.21 -7.69 9.52
C PHE A 48 3.74 -8.71 8.50
N GLU A 49 4.30 -9.89 8.56
CA GLU A 49 3.89 -11.01 7.72
C GLU A 49 3.77 -12.27 8.56
N PRO A 50 3.00 -13.28 8.11
CA PRO A 50 2.91 -14.53 8.86
C PRO A 50 4.23 -15.29 8.76
N SER A 51 4.70 -15.84 9.91
CA SER A 51 5.88 -16.68 9.95
C SER A 51 5.61 -18.07 9.35
N HIS A 52 4.35 -18.49 9.34
CA HIS A 52 3.88 -19.72 8.73
C HIS A 52 2.66 -19.45 7.86
N ARG A 53 2.41 -20.35 6.90
CA ARG A 53 1.41 -20.16 5.84
C ARG A 53 0.02 -19.77 6.33
N ASP A 54 -0.46 -20.35 7.42
CA ASP A 54 -1.83 -20.15 7.92
C ASP A 54 -1.90 -19.39 9.24
N THR A 55 -0.85 -18.68 9.62
CA THR A 55 -0.81 -17.93 10.86
C THR A 55 -1.18 -16.47 10.66
N VAL A 56 -1.49 -15.78 11.76
CA VAL A 56 -1.64 -14.32 11.76
C VAL A 56 -0.30 -13.66 11.45
N LYS A 57 -0.33 -12.38 11.09
CA LYS A 57 0.87 -11.60 10.79
C LYS A 57 1.63 -11.34 12.09
N ASP A 58 2.57 -12.20 12.40
CA ASP A 58 3.32 -12.20 13.66
C ASP A 58 4.80 -11.86 13.51
N LYS A 59 5.31 -11.76 12.27
CA LYS A 59 6.72 -11.51 12.02
C LYS A 59 6.91 -10.14 11.36
N PHE A 60 7.70 -9.27 12.02
CA PHE A 60 8.05 -7.98 11.46
C PHE A 60 8.88 -8.16 10.19
N SER A 61 8.48 -7.48 9.12
CA SER A 61 9.17 -7.52 7.84
C SER A 61 10.01 -6.27 7.64
N THR A 62 11.32 -6.40 7.79
CA THR A 62 12.26 -5.31 7.53
C THR A 62 12.18 -4.89 6.06
N LEU A 63 12.06 -5.86 5.15
CA LEU A 63 11.96 -5.57 3.71
C LEU A 63 10.77 -4.67 3.39
N ARG A 64 9.63 -4.92 4.02
CA ARG A 64 8.45 -4.08 3.84
C ARG A 64 8.63 -2.71 4.47
N ALA A 65 9.18 -2.66 5.69
CA ALA A 65 9.39 -1.42 6.42
C ALA A 65 10.41 -0.50 5.76
N GLU A 66 11.43 -1.05 5.12
CA GLU A 66 12.43 -0.28 4.38
C GLU A 66 11.82 0.52 3.22
N ARG A 67 10.68 0.11 2.73
CA ARG A 67 9.97 0.77 1.63
C ARG A 67 8.87 1.71 2.12
N MET A 68 8.88 2.04 3.39
CA MET A 68 7.85 2.89 4.00
C MET A 68 7.71 4.25 3.30
N ASP A 69 8.83 4.87 2.92
CA ASP A 69 8.80 6.15 2.21
C ASP A 69 8.19 6.06 0.81
N TRP A 70 8.12 4.85 0.25
CA TRP A 70 7.52 4.64 -1.07
C TRP A 70 6.00 4.85 -1.03
N ILE A 71 5.37 4.73 0.14
CA ILE A 71 3.92 4.92 0.27
C ILE A 71 3.53 6.35 -0.12
N LYS A 72 4.14 7.33 0.53
CA LYS A 72 3.81 8.74 0.22
C LYS A 72 4.28 9.14 -1.17
N ALA A 73 5.39 8.56 -1.64
CA ALA A 73 5.88 8.81 -2.99
C ALA A 73 4.89 8.33 -4.04
N ALA A 74 4.36 7.10 -3.87
CA ALA A 74 3.37 6.54 -4.78
C ALA A 74 2.09 7.37 -4.80
N LEU A 75 1.61 7.78 -3.63
CA LEU A 75 0.38 8.58 -3.52
C LEU A 75 0.54 9.97 -4.15
N ALA A 76 1.72 10.56 -4.04
CA ALA A 76 1.98 11.91 -4.56
C ALA A 76 2.37 11.95 -6.03
N ASP A 77 2.72 10.83 -6.64
CA ASP A 77 3.21 10.78 -8.02
C ASP A 77 2.05 10.80 -9.02
N PRO A 78 1.94 11.85 -9.85
CA PRO A 78 0.86 11.92 -10.85
C PRO A 78 0.98 10.84 -11.92
N MET A 79 2.14 10.18 -12.05
CA MET A 79 2.33 9.10 -13.00
C MET A 79 1.92 7.74 -12.44
N SER A 80 1.58 7.65 -11.16
CA SER A 80 1.08 6.41 -10.59
C SER A 80 -0.25 6.01 -11.22
N GLU A 81 -0.39 4.72 -11.54
CA GLU A 81 -1.62 4.17 -12.08
C GLU A 81 -2.61 3.93 -10.94
N ARG A 82 -3.92 4.02 -11.22
CA ARG A 82 -4.97 3.80 -10.23
C ARG A 82 -6.00 2.83 -10.79
N TYR A 83 -6.34 1.82 -10.00
CA TYR A 83 -7.28 0.77 -10.37
C TYR A 83 -8.32 0.57 -9.28
N GLY A 84 -9.48 0.03 -9.63
CA GLY A 84 -10.48 -0.39 -8.65
C GLY A 84 -9.90 -1.53 -7.82
N GLY A 85 -10.03 -1.43 -6.49
CA GLY A 85 -9.50 -2.43 -5.59
C GLY A 85 -10.41 -3.66 -5.48
N TRP A 86 -9.80 -4.83 -5.38
CA TRP A 86 -10.54 -6.06 -5.16
C TRP A 86 -11.05 -6.12 -3.72
N ASN A 87 -12.35 -6.31 -3.57
CA ASN A 87 -12.97 -6.50 -2.26
C ASN A 87 -13.18 -7.99 -2.01
N ARG A 88 -12.33 -8.56 -1.14
CA ARG A 88 -12.34 -10.00 -0.85
C ARG A 88 -13.67 -10.46 -0.25
N ARG A 89 -14.29 -9.65 0.59
CA ARG A 89 -15.58 -9.99 1.22
C ARG A 89 -16.69 -10.09 0.20
N LYS A 90 -16.77 -9.14 -0.72
CA LYS A 90 -17.81 -9.08 -1.75
C LYS A 90 -17.45 -9.86 -3.01
N LYS A 91 -16.21 -10.36 -3.10
CA LYS A 91 -15.67 -11.08 -4.26
C LYS A 91 -15.87 -10.30 -5.57
N CYS A 92 -15.63 -9.01 -5.54
CA CYS A 92 -15.75 -8.13 -6.69
C CYS A 92 -14.82 -6.93 -6.56
N TYR A 93 -14.62 -6.21 -7.65
CA TYR A 93 -13.92 -4.94 -7.60
C TYR A 93 -14.84 -3.88 -7.01
N ASP A 94 -14.33 -3.13 -6.05
CA ASP A 94 -15.09 -2.07 -5.39
C ASP A 94 -14.61 -0.71 -5.91
N HIS A 95 -15.26 -0.25 -6.96
CA HIS A 95 -14.90 0.99 -7.64
C HIS A 95 -15.20 2.25 -6.81
N THR A 96 -16.12 2.13 -5.86
CA THR A 96 -16.58 3.29 -5.10
C THR A 96 -15.77 3.53 -3.85
N ARG A 97 -15.09 2.51 -3.33
CA ARG A 97 -14.42 2.60 -2.04
C ARG A 97 -12.94 2.29 -2.08
N ARG A 98 -12.53 1.24 -2.79
CA ARG A 98 -11.11 0.83 -2.80
C ARG A 98 -10.44 1.29 -4.07
N VAL A 99 -9.25 1.88 -3.89
CA VAL A 99 -8.40 2.30 -5.00
C VAL A 99 -7.02 1.69 -4.78
N THR A 100 -6.52 1.04 -5.80
CA THR A 100 -5.16 0.48 -5.82
C THR A 100 -4.27 1.42 -6.62
N VAL A 101 -3.29 2.01 -5.95
CA VAL A 101 -2.34 2.93 -6.57
C VAL A 101 -1.06 2.15 -6.88
N VAL A 102 -0.60 2.22 -8.12
CA VAL A 102 0.56 1.44 -8.58
C VAL A 102 1.65 2.38 -9.09
N MET A 103 2.82 2.30 -8.46
CA MET A 103 4.04 3.00 -8.89
C MET A 103 5.08 1.93 -9.21
N GLY A 104 5.27 1.64 -10.52
CA GLY A 104 6.10 0.51 -10.92
C GLY A 104 5.50 -0.80 -10.44
N ASN A 105 6.19 -1.51 -9.55
CA ASN A 105 5.66 -2.72 -8.92
C ASN A 105 5.26 -2.50 -7.45
N TYR A 106 5.30 -1.26 -6.99
CA TYR A 106 4.89 -0.94 -5.62
C TYR A 106 3.41 -0.56 -5.59
N VAL A 107 2.68 -1.16 -4.68
CA VAL A 107 1.22 -1.07 -4.61
C VAL A 107 0.81 -0.45 -3.28
N VAL A 108 -0.07 0.55 -3.33
CA VAL A 108 -0.69 1.15 -2.15
C VAL A 108 -2.20 1.02 -2.30
N VAL A 109 -2.86 0.46 -1.31
CA VAL A 109 -4.32 0.30 -1.30
C VAL A 109 -4.92 1.27 -0.30
N ILE A 110 -5.88 2.07 -0.77
CA ILE A 110 -6.64 2.99 0.09
C ILE A 110 -8.13 2.71 -0.08
N ALA A 111 -8.92 3.08 0.93
CA ALA A 111 -10.37 2.95 0.88
C ALA A 111 -10.98 4.35 1.02
N LEU A 112 -11.76 4.76 0.02
CA LEU A 112 -12.42 6.06 0.03
C LEU A 112 -13.47 6.12 1.14
N THR A 113 -13.42 7.18 1.94
CA THR A 113 -14.36 7.41 3.04
C THR A 113 -15.27 8.62 2.78
N GLY A 114 -14.96 9.39 1.76
CA GLY A 114 -15.71 10.56 1.34
C GLY A 114 -15.22 11.02 -0.02
N THR A 115 -15.67 12.20 -0.43
CA THR A 115 -15.31 12.75 -1.76
C THR A 115 -13.83 13.00 -1.90
N ARG A 116 -13.16 13.45 -0.83
CA ARG A 116 -11.74 13.80 -0.84
C ARG A 116 -10.98 13.20 0.34
N THR A 117 -11.50 12.11 0.91
CA THR A 117 -10.87 11.45 2.06
C THR A 117 -10.81 9.95 1.84
N ALA A 118 -9.79 9.32 2.40
CA ALA A 118 -9.59 7.89 2.31
C ALA A 118 -8.84 7.39 3.55
N ASP A 119 -8.97 6.10 3.83
CA ASP A 119 -8.17 5.42 4.84
C ASP A 119 -7.10 4.57 4.16
N PHE A 120 -5.90 4.59 4.69
CA PHE A 120 -4.84 3.68 4.25
C PHE A 120 -5.19 2.25 4.68
N ILE A 121 -5.02 1.32 3.75
CA ILE A 121 -5.26 -0.11 4.02
C ILE A 121 -3.94 -0.87 4.13
N THR A 122 -3.15 -0.88 3.06
CA THR A 122 -1.87 -1.59 3.04
C THR A 122 -1.00 -1.11 1.88
N ALA A 123 0.27 -1.53 1.91
CA ALA A 123 1.20 -1.28 0.81
C ALA A 123 2.21 -2.43 0.75
N TYR A 124 2.65 -2.76 -0.46
CA TYR A 124 3.59 -3.87 -0.66
C TYR A 124 4.22 -3.79 -2.05
N ALA A 125 5.36 -4.46 -2.21
CA ALA A 125 5.97 -4.65 -3.52
C ALA A 125 5.34 -5.89 -4.15
N ALA A 126 4.70 -5.73 -5.31
CA ALA A 126 4.03 -6.82 -5.99
C ALA A 126 5.01 -7.61 -6.86
N ASP A 127 4.76 -8.91 -7.01
CA ASP A 127 5.53 -9.74 -7.90
C ASP A 127 5.32 -9.29 -9.34
N ILE A 128 6.40 -9.19 -10.09
CA ILE A 128 6.35 -8.79 -11.50
C ILE A 128 6.11 -10.01 -12.39
N VAL A 129 6.64 -11.17 -11.98
CA VAL A 129 6.59 -12.39 -12.79
C VAL A 129 5.63 -13.39 -12.17
N GLY A 130 4.70 -13.90 -12.99
CA GLY A 130 3.76 -14.94 -12.58
C GLY A 130 4.44 -16.30 -12.42
N ILE A 131 3.80 -17.19 -11.68
CA ILE A 131 4.29 -18.55 -11.46
C ILE A 131 3.49 -19.50 -12.35
N ARG A 132 4.20 -20.24 -13.22
CA ARG A 132 3.64 -21.34 -14.05
C ARG A 132 2.30 -21.00 -14.72
N GLY A 133 2.30 -20.00 -15.61
CA GLY A 133 1.12 -19.64 -16.38
C GLY A 133 0.06 -18.85 -15.64
N ARG A 134 0.28 -18.55 -14.37
CA ARG A 134 -0.58 -17.62 -13.62
C ARG A 134 -0.07 -16.21 -13.84
N LYS A 135 -0.99 -15.26 -13.88
CA LYS A 135 -0.62 -13.85 -13.91
C LYS A 135 0.07 -13.47 -12.61
N SER A 136 1.07 -12.59 -12.67
CA SER A 136 1.67 -12.01 -11.47
C SER A 136 0.64 -11.15 -10.73
N THR A 137 0.93 -10.83 -9.47
CA THR A 137 0.06 -9.95 -8.70
C THR A 137 -0.14 -8.61 -9.40
N ILE A 138 0.93 -8.04 -9.97
CA ILE A 138 0.84 -6.76 -10.66
C ILE A 138 0.00 -6.87 -11.94
N GLU A 139 0.09 -7.97 -12.68
CA GLU A 139 -0.74 -8.19 -13.86
C GLU A 139 -2.22 -8.31 -13.50
N LEU A 140 -2.53 -9.01 -12.41
CA LEU A 140 -3.91 -9.14 -11.92
C LEU A 140 -4.48 -7.78 -11.54
N ILE A 141 -3.71 -6.93 -10.89
CA ILE A 141 -4.14 -5.58 -10.52
C ILE A 141 -4.39 -4.76 -11.79
N ARG A 142 -3.45 -4.79 -12.75
CA ARG A 142 -3.57 -4.02 -13.99
C ARG A 142 -4.66 -4.52 -14.91
N SER A 143 -5.08 -5.77 -14.79
CA SER A 143 -6.20 -6.30 -15.55
C SER A 143 -7.56 -5.91 -14.97
N GLY A 144 -7.58 -5.33 -13.77
CA GLY A 144 -8.79 -4.83 -13.14
C GLY A 144 -9.24 -3.49 -13.72
N PRO A 145 -10.39 -2.99 -13.26
CA PRO A 145 -10.94 -1.72 -13.75
C PRO A 145 -10.02 -0.55 -13.35
N LYS A 146 -9.73 0.28 -14.34
CA LYS A 146 -8.89 1.46 -14.14
C LYS A 146 -9.74 2.63 -13.64
N CYS A 147 -9.25 3.32 -12.61
CA CYS A 147 -9.89 4.52 -12.13
C CYS A 147 -9.58 5.71 -13.06
N ALA A 148 -10.57 6.49 -13.29
CA ALA A 148 -10.43 7.69 -14.11
C ALA A 148 -9.60 8.76 -13.38
#